data_3c588cf79ceed362503b2f9524f16011
#
_entry.id   3c588cf79ceed362503b2f9524f16011
#
_cell.length_a   1.000
_cell.length_b   1.000
_cell.length_c   1.000
_cell.angle_alpha   90.00
_cell.angle_beta   90.00
_cell.angle_gamma   90.00
#
_symmetry.space_group_name_H-M   'P 1'
#
loop_
_entity.id
_entity.type
_entity.pdbx_description
1 polymer ?
#
loop_
_entity_poly.entity_id
_entity_poly.type
_entity_poly.pdbx_seq_one_letter_code
_entity_poly.pdbx_strand_id
1 'polypeptide(L)'
;LNDVEGAILLINAPSSYTPGQTYTLAVALGRDTGSSRWGFELTVLTSGNQMAGTLNDMVDSLVGKQTLNGIEYVSQTTLKGFDGTYSDSIAAAWFFQWTAPPVGTGPVTFYAAGAACDKDNSASGDFTYTTSVPSAEGSPTAVETTTWGRIKQIYR
;
A
#
# COMPACT_ATOMS: atom_id res chain seq x y z
N LEU A 1 16.17 6.80 11.91
CA LEU A 1 14.79 6.45 11.64
C LEU A 1 13.86 7.61 11.96
N ASN A 2 13.08 8.09 10.97
CA ASN A 2 12.06 9.12 11.14
C ASN A 2 12.59 10.39 11.81
N ASP A 3 13.57 11.04 11.19
CA ASP A 3 13.99 12.36 11.66
C ASP A 3 12.86 13.40 11.42
N VAL A 4 13.06 14.63 11.92
CA VAL A 4 12.03 15.68 11.84
C VAL A 4 11.96 16.36 10.47
N GLU A 5 12.91 16.07 9.57
CA GLU A 5 13.02 16.71 8.25
C GLU A 5 12.29 15.95 7.14
N GLY A 6 11.75 14.77 7.45
CA GLY A 6 11.02 13.98 6.48
C GLY A 6 9.90 13.12 7.07
N ALA A 7 9.08 12.58 6.19
CA ALA A 7 7.95 11.72 6.55
C ALA A 7 7.60 10.74 5.45
N ILE A 8 7.08 9.57 5.86
CA ILE A 8 6.40 8.63 5.00
C ILE A 8 4.90 8.58 5.38
N LEU A 9 4.05 8.64 4.38
CA LEU A 9 2.60 8.62 4.53
C LEU A 9 2.00 7.51 3.68
N LEU A 10 1.04 6.79 4.25
CA LEU A 10 0.15 5.91 3.49
C LEU A 10 -1.16 6.64 3.23
N ILE A 11 -1.47 6.85 1.95
CA ILE A 11 -2.61 7.64 1.49
C ILE A 11 -3.74 6.70 1.06
N ASN A 12 -4.98 7.05 1.42
CA ASN A 12 -6.21 6.31 1.13
C ASN A 12 -6.30 4.92 1.76
N ALA A 13 -5.43 4.56 2.72
CA ALA A 13 -5.63 3.35 3.49
C ALA A 13 -6.93 3.47 4.30
N PRO A 14 -7.89 2.53 4.14
CA PRO A 14 -9.15 2.62 4.85
C PRO A 14 -8.95 2.33 6.35
N SER A 15 -9.57 3.10 7.21
CA SER A 15 -9.63 2.78 8.65
C SER A 15 -10.47 1.53 8.94
N SER A 16 -11.38 1.19 8.01
CA SER A 16 -12.14 -0.05 7.99
C SER A 16 -12.32 -0.50 6.55
N TYR A 17 -11.93 -1.75 6.25
CA TYR A 17 -12.02 -2.31 4.91
C TYR A 17 -13.28 -3.16 4.72
N THR A 18 -13.85 -3.15 3.52
CA THR A 18 -14.88 -4.10 3.11
C THR A 18 -14.22 -5.34 2.51
N PRO A 19 -14.49 -6.56 3.01
CA PRO A 19 -13.92 -7.79 2.48
C PRO A 19 -14.11 -7.92 0.97
N GLY A 20 -13.03 -8.30 0.26
CA GLY A 20 -13.01 -8.47 -1.20
C GLY A 20 -13.00 -7.19 -2.03
N GLN A 21 -13.11 -6.00 -1.42
CA GLN A 21 -13.05 -4.73 -2.13
C GLN A 21 -11.61 -4.39 -2.51
N THR A 22 -11.43 -3.80 -3.68
CA THR A 22 -10.13 -3.26 -4.13
C THR A 22 -10.04 -1.76 -3.86
N TYR A 23 -8.94 -1.34 -3.25
CA TYR A 23 -8.61 0.03 -2.91
C TYR A 23 -7.39 0.48 -3.72
N THR A 24 -7.43 1.70 -4.23
CA THR A 24 -6.24 2.35 -4.80
C THR A 24 -5.56 3.18 -3.71
N LEU A 25 -4.34 2.82 -3.41
CA LEU A 25 -3.53 3.38 -2.32
C LEU A 25 -2.31 4.09 -2.90
N ALA A 26 -1.69 4.94 -2.09
CA ALA A 26 -0.36 5.45 -2.41
C ALA A 26 0.52 5.51 -1.17
N VAL A 27 1.82 5.29 -1.37
CA VAL A 27 2.87 5.69 -0.42
C VAL A 27 3.48 6.98 -0.92
N ALA A 28 3.52 7.99 -0.07
CA ALA A 28 4.26 9.23 -0.30
C ALA A 28 5.40 9.35 0.70
N LEU A 29 6.58 9.69 0.21
CA LEU A 29 7.78 9.89 1.00
C LEU A 29 8.37 11.24 0.62
N GLY A 30 8.64 12.08 1.60
CA GLY A 30 9.24 13.40 1.42
C GLY A 30 10.28 13.73 2.47
N ARG A 31 11.23 14.58 2.10
CA ARG A 31 12.24 15.16 2.98
C ARG A 31 12.65 16.53 2.47
N ASP A 32 12.75 17.50 3.37
CA ASP A 32 12.91 18.91 3.01
C ASP A 32 14.27 19.22 2.36
N THR A 33 15.32 18.46 2.66
CA THR A 33 16.68 18.73 2.15
C THR A 33 17.46 17.45 1.87
N GLY A 34 18.40 17.53 0.94
CA GLY A 34 19.51 16.58 0.76
C GLY A 34 19.15 15.25 0.08
N SER A 35 17.90 15.04 -0.33
CA SER A 35 17.51 13.78 -0.96
C SER A 35 17.14 13.99 -2.42
N SER A 36 17.53 13.02 -3.26
CA SER A 36 17.29 13.04 -4.70
C SER A 36 16.94 11.66 -5.27
N ARG A 37 16.95 10.62 -4.42
CA ARG A 37 16.58 9.25 -4.77
C ARG A 37 15.65 8.70 -3.70
N TRP A 38 14.57 8.10 -4.13
CA TRP A 38 13.48 7.67 -3.26
C TRP A 38 13.15 6.20 -3.51
N GLY A 39 12.98 5.45 -2.43
CA GLY A 39 12.54 4.07 -2.48
C GLY A 39 11.51 3.77 -1.41
N PHE A 40 10.69 2.75 -1.62
CA PHE A 40 9.74 2.28 -0.62
C PHE A 40 9.51 0.77 -0.73
N GLU A 41 8.98 0.21 0.35
CA GLU A 41 8.40 -1.13 0.39
C GLU A 41 7.17 -1.11 1.29
N LEU A 42 6.13 -1.86 0.91
CA LEU A 42 4.91 -1.99 1.70
C LEU A 42 4.41 -3.43 1.66
N THR A 43 3.88 -3.88 2.79
CA THR A 43 3.11 -5.12 2.93
C THR A 43 1.89 -4.92 3.81
N VAL A 44 0.94 -5.88 3.77
CA VAL A 44 -0.27 -5.87 4.60
C VAL A 44 -0.39 -7.20 5.32
N LEU A 45 -0.47 -7.17 6.64
CA LEU A 45 -0.46 -8.37 7.47
C LEU A 45 -1.64 -8.41 8.44
N THR A 46 -2.09 -9.63 8.76
CA THR A 46 -2.97 -9.91 9.90
C THR A 46 -2.20 -9.78 11.21
N SER A 47 -2.91 -9.81 12.34
CA SER A 47 -2.30 -9.87 13.68
C SER A 47 -1.41 -11.11 13.90
N GLY A 48 -1.61 -12.17 13.12
CA GLY A 48 -0.77 -13.38 13.12
C GLY A 48 0.42 -13.33 12.15
N ASN A 49 0.77 -12.15 11.61
CA ASN A 49 1.84 -11.96 10.61
C ASN A 49 1.67 -12.80 9.34
N GLN A 50 0.43 -13.06 8.95
CA GLN A 50 0.12 -13.70 7.67
C GLN A 50 -0.26 -12.63 6.65
N MET A 51 -0.03 -12.91 5.36
CA MET A 51 -0.47 -12.02 4.29
C MET A 51 -1.98 -11.73 4.37
N ALA A 52 -2.36 -10.47 4.26
CA ALA A 52 -3.73 -10.02 4.32
C ALA A 52 -4.18 -9.42 2.99
N GLY A 53 -4.97 -10.16 2.24
CA GLY A 53 -5.45 -9.75 0.91
C GLY A 53 -4.39 -9.93 -0.18
N THR A 54 -4.48 -9.15 -1.24
CA THR A 54 -3.58 -9.23 -2.40
C THR A 54 -3.12 -7.84 -2.80
N LEU A 55 -1.81 -7.67 -2.95
CA LEU A 55 -1.22 -6.45 -3.50
C LEU A 55 -1.09 -6.57 -5.01
N ASN A 56 -1.39 -5.49 -5.74
CA ASN A 56 -1.26 -5.43 -7.18
C ASN A 56 -0.55 -4.13 -7.58
N ASP A 57 0.45 -4.26 -8.44
CA ASP A 57 1.02 -3.14 -9.16
C ASP A 57 0.04 -2.62 -10.21
N MET A 58 0.12 -1.35 -10.54
CA MET A 58 -0.67 -0.76 -11.62
C MET A 58 0.16 -0.76 -12.90
N VAL A 59 -0.49 -1.05 -14.03
CA VAL A 59 0.16 -0.97 -15.35
C VAL A 59 0.78 0.42 -15.54
N ASP A 60 2.04 0.45 -15.96
CA ASP A 60 2.84 1.68 -16.12
C ASP A 60 3.20 2.44 -14.83
N SER A 61 2.93 1.85 -13.67
CA SER A 61 3.39 2.42 -12.41
C SER A 61 4.91 2.21 -12.22
N LEU A 62 5.50 3.03 -11.35
CA LEU A 62 6.88 2.84 -10.87
C LEU A 62 6.94 1.79 -9.73
N VAL A 63 5.95 0.93 -9.64
CA VAL A 63 5.77 -0.08 -8.60
C VAL A 63 5.89 -1.46 -9.21
N GLY A 64 6.61 -2.33 -8.52
CA GLY A 64 6.68 -3.75 -8.80
C GLY A 64 6.22 -4.55 -7.59
N LYS A 65 5.69 -5.76 -7.85
CA LYS A 65 5.32 -6.72 -6.81
C LYS A 65 6.32 -7.86 -6.72
N GLN A 66 6.61 -8.29 -5.50
CA GLN A 66 7.38 -9.50 -5.22
C GLN A 66 6.71 -10.30 -4.10
N THR A 67 7.01 -11.59 -4.05
CA THR A 67 6.51 -12.48 -3.00
C THR A 67 7.69 -13.21 -2.37
N LEU A 68 7.80 -13.14 -1.05
CA LEU A 68 8.81 -13.83 -0.27
C LEU A 68 8.15 -14.59 0.88
N ASN A 69 8.37 -15.90 0.95
CA ASN A 69 7.79 -16.77 2.01
C ASN A 69 6.26 -16.64 2.17
N GLY A 70 5.54 -16.44 1.06
CA GLY A 70 4.08 -16.28 1.07
C GLY A 70 3.58 -14.88 1.44
N ILE A 71 4.47 -13.93 1.69
CA ILE A 71 4.14 -12.52 1.91
C ILE A 71 4.39 -11.74 0.63
N GLU A 72 3.40 -10.98 0.21
CA GLU A 72 3.51 -10.06 -0.93
C GLU A 72 4.02 -8.69 -0.46
N TYR A 73 4.88 -8.11 -1.28
CA TYR A 73 5.42 -6.76 -1.11
C TYR A 73 5.25 -5.98 -2.40
N VAL A 74 4.95 -4.70 -2.30
CA VAL A 74 5.10 -3.74 -3.38
C VAL A 74 6.23 -2.78 -3.06
N SER A 75 7.05 -2.47 -4.06
CA SER A 75 8.19 -1.57 -3.93
C SER A 75 8.40 -0.79 -5.23
N GLN A 76 9.27 0.22 -5.20
CA GLN A 76 9.71 0.86 -6.43
C GLN A 76 10.33 -0.17 -7.37
N THR A 77 10.14 0.02 -8.68
CA THR A 77 10.69 -0.88 -9.69
C THR A 77 11.96 -0.33 -10.32
N THR A 78 12.89 -1.24 -10.65
CA THR A 78 14.06 -0.96 -11.50
C THR A 78 13.75 -1.11 -13.00
N LEU A 79 12.54 -1.55 -13.37
CA LEU A 79 12.16 -1.86 -14.75
C LEU A 79 12.28 -0.67 -15.73
N LYS A 80 12.37 0.56 -15.22
CA LYS A 80 12.64 1.75 -16.02
C LYS A 80 14.07 2.27 -15.88
N GLY A 81 15.00 1.44 -15.43
CA GLY A 81 16.44 1.75 -15.38
C GLY A 81 16.86 2.51 -14.12
N PHE A 82 16.08 2.44 -13.04
CA PHE A 82 16.37 3.16 -11.79
C PHE A 82 16.49 2.22 -10.60
N ASP A 83 17.55 2.39 -9.82
CA ASP A 83 17.66 1.85 -8.46
C ASP A 83 16.90 2.78 -7.51
N GLY A 84 15.60 2.86 -7.63
CA GLY A 84 14.74 3.81 -6.93
C GLY A 84 14.12 4.85 -7.86
N THR A 85 13.18 5.63 -7.35
CA THR A 85 12.55 6.74 -8.07
C THR A 85 13.39 8.00 -7.96
N TYR A 86 13.82 8.54 -9.09
CA TYR A 86 14.49 9.84 -9.13
C TYR A 86 13.43 10.95 -9.14
N SER A 87 13.69 11.99 -8.34
CA SER A 87 12.88 13.18 -8.34
C SER A 87 13.80 14.37 -8.05
N ASP A 88 13.67 15.43 -8.82
CA ASP A 88 14.26 16.75 -8.47
C ASP A 88 13.37 17.48 -7.44
N SER A 89 12.33 16.81 -6.97
CA SER A 89 11.39 17.28 -5.96
C SER A 89 11.80 16.79 -4.57
N ILE A 90 11.32 17.45 -3.54
CA ILE A 90 11.48 17.07 -2.14
C ILE A 90 10.63 15.84 -1.74
N ALA A 91 9.89 15.24 -2.68
CA ALA A 91 9.04 14.09 -2.41
C ALA A 91 8.84 13.21 -3.64
N ALA A 92 8.49 11.95 -3.39
CA ALA A 92 8.03 10.98 -4.36
C ALA A 92 6.76 10.27 -3.88
N ALA A 93 5.94 9.78 -4.82
CA ALA A 93 4.74 9.01 -4.50
C ALA A 93 4.58 7.83 -5.48
N TRP A 94 4.09 6.71 -4.96
CA TRP A 94 3.88 5.48 -5.71
C TRP A 94 2.46 4.98 -5.49
N PHE A 95 1.77 4.63 -6.58
CA PHE A 95 0.40 4.17 -6.57
C PHE A 95 0.33 2.67 -6.84
N PHE A 96 -0.52 1.97 -6.09
CA PHE A 96 -0.76 0.54 -6.23
C PHE A 96 -2.18 0.21 -5.78
N GLN A 97 -2.59 -1.04 -5.97
CA GLN A 97 -3.88 -1.51 -5.50
C GLN A 97 -3.72 -2.58 -4.43
N TRP A 98 -4.67 -2.62 -3.52
CA TRP A 98 -4.83 -3.68 -2.55
C TRP A 98 -6.27 -4.20 -2.60
N THR A 99 -6.41 -5.50 -2.82
CA THR A 99 -7.69 -6.20 -2.70
C THR A 99 -7.78 -6.79 -1.31
N ALA A 100 -8.79 -6.36 -0.56
CA ALA A 100 -9.00 -6.77 0.82
C ALA A 100 -9.24 -8.27 0.94
N PRO A 101 -8.84 -8.90 2.05
CA PRO A 101 -9.02 -10.33 2.28
C PRO A 101 -10.51 -10.70 2.41
N PRO A 102 -10.84 -12.00 2.39
CA PRO A 102 -12.20 -12.47 2.59
C PRO A 102 -12.72 -12.17 4.01
N VAL A 103 -14.04 -12.25 4.16
CA VAL A 103 -14.73 -12.08 5.43
C VAL A 103 -14.20 -13.05 6.48
N GLY A 104 -14.07 -12.59 7.73
CA GLY A 104 -13.56 -13.37 8.86
C GLY A 104 -12.03 -13.35 9.01
N THR A 105 -11.32 -12.55 8.22
CA THR A 105 -9.87 -12.36 8.39
C THR A 105 -9.53 -11.53 9.64
N GLY A 106 -10.41 -10.61 10.02
CA GLY A 106 -10.21 -9.71 11.14
C GLY A 106 -9.36 -8.48 10.80
N PRO A 107 -8.87 -7.74 11.81
CA PRO A 107 -8.10 -6.53 11.58
C PRO A 107 -6.77 -6.83 10.90
N VAL A 108 -6.37 -5.91 10.03
CA VAL A 108 -5.09 -5.96 9.32
C VAL A 108 -4.28 -4.70 9.59
N THR A 109 -2.98 -4.74 9.31
CA THR A 109 -2.11 -3.57 9.40
C THR A 109 -1.27 -3.44 8.14
N PHE A 110 -1.29 -2.26 7.56
CA PHE A 110 -0.38 -1.85 6.50
C PHE A 110 0.94 -1.41 7.13
N TYR A 111 2.05 -1.95 6.66
CA TYR A 111 3.41 -1.58 7.07
C TYR A 111 4.16 -1.03 5.88
N ALA A 112 4.66 0.18 5.99
CA ALA A 112 5.47 0.79 4.95
C ALA A 112 6.80 1.29 5.50
N ALA A 113 7.85 1.10 4.72
CA ALA A 113 9.15 1.69 4.92
C ALA A 113 9.58 2.42 3.66
N GLY A 114 10.36 3.48 3.80
CA GLY A 114 10.89 4.23 2.68
C GLY A 114 12.27 4.78 2.97
N ALA A 115 13.07 4.94 1.93
CA ALA A 115 14.42 5.50 1.98
C ALA A 115 14.50 6.78 1.14
N ALA A 116 15.03 7.82 1.76
CA ALA A 116 15.34 9.11 1.14
C ALA A 116 16.87 9.24 1.08
N CYS A 117 17.43 9.11 -0.12
CA CYS A 117 18.87 8.98 -0.35
C CYS A 117 19.44 10.19 -1.09
N ASP A 118 20.71 10.52 -0.83
CA ASP A 118 21.40 11.65 -1.45
C ASP A 118 22.13 11.31 -2.76
N LYS A 119 22.17 10.01 -3.14
CA LYS A 119 22.71 9.53 -4.41
C LYS A 119 24.24 9.51 -4.51
N ASP A 120 24.93 9.57 -3.40
CA ASP A 120 26.41 9.56 -3.36
C ASP A 120 27.00 8.14 -3.35
N ASN A 121 26.16 7.09 -3.37
CA ASN A 121 26.51 5.66 -3.24
C ASN A 121 27.16 5.29 -1.89
N SER A 122 26.88 6.05 -0.86
CA SER A 122 27.25 5.82 0.52
C SER A 122 25.97 5.67 1.34
N ALA A 123 26.02 5.04 2.49
CA ALA A 123 24.91 5.00 3.44
C ALA A 123 24.87 6.25 4.36
N SER A 124 25.88 7.12 4.25
CA SER A 124 25.93 8.39 4.97
C SER A 124 25.05 9.41 4.24
N GLY A 125 24.13 10.05 4.95
CA GLY A 125 23.18 10.98 4.31
C GLY A 125 21.89 10.32 3.83
N ASP A 126 21.78 8.99 3.95
CA ASP A 126 20.54 8.24 3.69
C ASP A 126 19.66 8.16 4.93
N PHE A 127 18.37 8.41 4.74
CA PHE A 127 17.38 8.41 5.82
C PHE A 127 16.28 7.39 5.55
N THR A 128 15.89 6.66 6.59
CA THR A 128 14.81 5.66 6.51
C THR A 128 13.64 6.11 7.36
N TYR A 129 12.45 6.03 6.79
CA TYR A 129 11.19 6.34 7.44
C TYR A 129 10.29 5.12 7.44
N THR A 130 9.48 4.97 8.50
CA THR A 130 8.51 3.89 8.62
C THR A 130 7.15 4.41 9.08
N THR A 131 6.09 3.76 8.64
CA THR A 131 4.74 4.01 9.12
C THR A 131 3.95 2.71 9.18
N SER A 132 2.93 2.69 10.02
CA SER A 132 1.96 1.60 10.05
C SER A 132 0.54 2.15 10.24
N VAL A 133 -0.41 1.58 9.49
CA VAL A 133 -1.81 2.00 9.53
C VAL A 133 -2.69 0.78 9.76
N PRO A 134 -3.39 0.69 10.91
CA PRO A 134 -4.34 -0.39 11.15
C PRO A 134 -5.65 -0.16 10.36
N SER A 135 -6.29 -1.26 9.97
CA SER A 135 -7.61 -1.26 9.32
C SER A 135 -8.47 -2.36 9.92
N ALA A 136 -9.63 -2.01 10.42
CA ALA A 136 -10.59 -2.97 10.96
C ALA A 136 -11.33 -3.69 9.83
N GLU A 137 -11.76 -4.94 10.04
CA GLU A 137 -12.69 -5.58 9.12
C GLU A 137 -14.08 -4.94 9.27
N GLY A 138 -14.60 -4.40 8.18
CA GLY A 138 -15.95 -3.87 8.09
C GLY A 138 -16.96 -4.96 7.73
N SER A 139 -18.23 -4.65 7.88
CA SER A 139 -19.30 -5.56 7.43
C SER A 139 -19.27 -5.67 5.91
N PRO A 140 -19.43 -6.88 5.34
CA PRO A 140 -19.61 -7.03 3.90
C PRO A 140 -20.85 -6.22 3.48
N THR A 141 -20.77 -5.56 2.33
CA THR A 141 -21.95 -4.93 1.74
C THR A 141 -23.01 -6.01 1.54
N ALA A 142 -24.16 -5.87 2.19
CA ALA A 142 -25.25 -6.79 2.00
C ALA A 142 -25.66 -6.78 0.53
N VAL A 143 -25.39 -7.87 -0.18
CA VAL A 143 -26.02 -8.10 -1.47
C VAL A 143 -27.49 -8.30 -1.16
N GLU A 144 -28.34 -7.32 -1.50
CA GLU A 144 -29.79 -7.56 -1.49
C GLU A 144 -30.07 -8.72 -2.44
N THR A 145 -30.29 -9.89 -1.89
CA THR A 145 -30.85 -11.01 -2.64
C THR A 145 -32.28 -10.60 -3.01
N THR A 146 -32.44 -10.06 -4.21
CA THR A 146 -33.75 -9.95 -4.86
C THR A 146 -34.24 -11.39 -5.04
N THR A 147 -34.97 -11.88 -4.05
CA THR A 147 -35.57 -13.21 -4.14
C THR A 147 -36.58 -13.17 -5.29
N TRP A 148 -36.52 -14.16 -6.16
CA TRP A 148 -37.52 -14.40 -7.25
C TRP A 148 -38.96 -14.27 -6.76
N GLY A 149 -39.23 -14.42 -5.47
CA GLY A 149 -40.50 -14.20 -4.83
C GLY A 149 -41.02 -12.74 -4.91
N ARG A 150 -40.13 -11.73 -4.88
CA ARG A 150 -40.51 -10.32 -5.02
C ARG A 150 -40.87 -9.98 -6.48
N ILE A 151 -40.21 -10.61 -7.44
CA ILE A 151 -40.50 -10.40 -8.88
C ILE A 151 -41.88 -10.96 -9.23
N LYS A 152 -42.28 -12.07 -8.65
CA LYS A 152 -43.61 -12.66 -8.88
C LYS A 152 -44.78 -11.82 -8.32
N GLN A 153 -44.57 -10.95 -7.35
CA GLN A 153 -45.59 -10.02 -6.84
C GLN A 153 -45.84 -8.82 -7.72
N ILE A 154 -44.91 -8.49 -8.61
CA ILE A 154 -45.02 -7.32 -9.53
C ILE A 154 -45.82 -7.72 -10.80
N TYR A 155 -45.94 -9.01 -11.14
CA TYR A 155 -46.59 -9.53 -12.33
C TYR A 155 -47.90 -10.29 -12.06
N ARG A 156 -48.59 -10.00 -10.96
CA ARG A 156 -49.94 -10.49 -10.70
C ARG A 156 -50.98 -9.39 -10.91
#